data_1cced2899495ac85f975ca6bec567a46
#
_entry.id   1cced2899495ac85f975ca6bec567a46
#
_cell.length_a   1.000
_cell.length_b   1.000
_cell.length_c   1.000
_cell.angle_alpha   90.00
_cell.angle_beta   90.00
_cell.angle_gamma   90.00
#
_symmetry.space_group_name_H-M   'P 1'
#
loop_
_entity.id
_entity.type
_entity.pdbx_description
1 polymer ?
#
loop_
_entity_poly.entity_id
_entity_poly.type
_entity_poly.pdbx_seq_one_letter_code
_entity_poly.pdbx_strand_id
1 'polypeptide(L)'
;ARLDQLAPYGAENPTPVFLLEKAVVEGIYPVSEGKHCRLRLRQGNASIYAVWFGMHPEQLPYAMGDVVDAALNLSVYESARGPQLSGRVIELHPVRGEIITVYRELQTRRWHAEDLQPLFAKLGEQQTGKTLVALTALEQVGLIAAVEHGGAKCWELVPTAGKKNLADAPILKCLEGE
;
A
#
# COMPACT_ATOMS: atom_id res chain seq x y z
N ALA A 1 -14.53 25.05 -2.26
CA ALA A 1 -13.33 24.54 -2.92
C ALA A 1 -13.23 25.20 -4.29
N ARG A 2 -12.01 25.57 -4.74
CA ARG A 2 -11.81 26.31 -6.01
C ARG A 2 -11.55 25.36 -7.20
N LEU A 3 -11.90 24.07 -7.09
CA LEU A 3 -11.71 23.09 -8.16
C LEU A 3 -12.53 23.43 -9.41
N ASP A 4 -13.73 23.99 -9.23
CA ASP A 4 -14.61 24.39 -10.34
C ASP A 4 -14.03 25.52 -11.20
N GLN A 5 -13.07 26.29 -10.67
CA GLN A 5 -12.39 27.34 -11.41
C GLN A 5 -11.37 26.82 -12.45
N LEU A 6 -11.03 25.51 -12.35
CA LEU A 6 -10.14 24.85 -13.29
C LEU A 6 -10.89 24.20 -14.47
N ALA A 7 -12.22 24.18 -14.42
CA ALA A 7 -13.07 23.66 -15.49
C ALA A 7 -13.25 24.68 -16.63
N PRO A 8 -13.61 24.27 -17.86
CA PRO A 8 -13.88 22.89 -18.27
C PRO A 8 -12.62 22.09 -18.59
N TYR A 9 -12.68 20.80 -18.29
CA TYR A 9 -11.59 19.85 -18.60
C TYR A 9 -11.78 19.23 -19.99
N GLY A 10 -10.69 18.98 -20.72
CA GLY A 10 -10.70 18.39 -22.06
C GLY A 10 -9.29 18.03 -22.54
N ALA A 11 -9.11 17.85 -23.84
CA ALA A 11 -7.85 17.41 -24.43
C ALA A 11 -6.67 18.37 -24.13
N GLU A 12 -6.93 19.68 -24.11
CA GLU A 12 -5.91 20.71 -23.84
C GLU A 12 -5.88 21.15 -22.34
N ASN A 13 -6.87 20.73 -21.54
CA ASN A 13 -6.96 21.00 -20.12
C ASN A 13 -7.36 19.72 -19.39
N PRO A 14 -6.43 18.76 -19.18
CA PRO A 14 -6.74 17.49 -18.55
C PRO A 14 -7.18 17.67 -17.07
N THR A 15 -8.05 16.76 -16.62
CA THR A 15 -8.46 16.75 -15.22
C THR A 15 -7.24 16.64 -14.32
N PRO A 16 -7.03 17.54 -13.35
CA PRO A 16 -5.87 17.51 -12.47
C PRO A 16 -5.83 16.23 -11.63
N VAL A 17 -4.64 15.69 -11.49
CA VAL A 17 -4.35 14.56 -10.61
C VAL A 17 -3.71 15.08 -9.33
N PHE A 18 -4.26 14.68 -8.20
CA PHE A 18 -3.77 15.04 -6.87
C PHE A 18 -3.10 13.82 -6.24
N LEU A 19 -1.94 14.03 -5.65
CA LEU A 19 -1.26 13.01 -4.88
C LEU A 19 -1.64 13.14 -3.40
N LEU A 20 -2.15 12.04 -2.83
CA LEU A 20 -2.41 11.89 -1.41
C LEU A 20 -1.37 10.93 -0.84
N GLU A 21 -0.32 11.47 -0.24
CA GLU A 21 0.81 10.69 0.27
C GLU A 21 0.53 10.08 1.64
N LYS A 22 1.02 8.87 1.85
CA LYS A 22 0.97 8.15 3.13
C LYS A 22 -0.45 8.07 3.72
N ALA A 23 -1.45 7.87 2.86
CA ALA A 23 -2.83 7.70 3.29
C ALA A 23 -3.06 6.30 3.86
N VAL A 24 -3.78 6.21 4.96
CA VAL A 24 -4.19 4.94 5.56
C VAL A 24 -5.50 4.48 4.91
N VAL A 25 -5.56 3.24 4.47
CA VAL A 25 -6.80 2.60 4.02
C VAL A 25 -7.66 2.28 5.25
N GLU A 26 -8.66 3.11 5.52
CA GLU A 26 -9.58 2.92 6.66
C GLU A 26 -10.78 2.03 6.36
N GLY A 27 -11.15 1.91 5.09
CA GLY A 27 -12.29 1.11 4.70
C GLY A 27 -12.28 0.76 3.23
N ILE A 28 -12.84 -0.41 2.92
CA ILE A 28 -12.96 -0.99 1.59
C ILE A 28 -14.41 -1.43 1.44
N TYR A 29 -15.13 -0.86 0.48
CA TYR A 29 -16.56 -1.09 0.29
C TYR A 29 -16.87 -1.47 -1.14
N PRO A 30 -17.66 -2.54 -1.39
CA PRO A 30 -18.16 -2.85 -2.73
C PRO A 30 -19.14 -1.78 -3.20
N VAL A 31 -19.09 -1.48 -4.50
CA VAL A 31 -20.01 -0.57 -5.18
C VAL A 31 -20.49 -1.24 -6.46
N SER A 32 -21.73 -1.00 -6.86
CA SER A 32 -22.34 -1.58 -8.08
C SER A 32 -22.17 -3.11 -8.14
N GLU A 33 -22.70 -3.80 -7.14
CA GLU A 33 -22.65 -5.27 -7.03
C GLU A 33 -21.20 -5.83 -7.03
N GLY A 34 -20.26 -5.08 -6.47
CA GLY A 34 -18.85 -5.49 -6.39
C GLY A 34 -18.01 -5.19 -7.64
N LYS A 35 -18.59 -4.60 -8.70
CA LYS A 35 -17.86 -4.24 -9.93
C LYS A 35 -16.81 -3.13 -9.71
N HIS A 36 -16.95 -2.38 -8.63
CA HIS A 36 -16.07 -1.27 -8.27
C HIS A 36 -15.78 -1.33 -6.79
N CYS A 37 -14.70 -0.66 -6.37
CA CYS A 37 -14.31 -0.54 -4.99
C CYS A 37 -14.35 0.92 -4.56
N ARG A 38 -15.00 1.21 -3.42
CA ARG A 38 -14.90 2.51 -2.76
C ARG A 38 -14.00 2.38 -1.56
N LEU A 39 -12.95 3.18 -1.54
CA LEU A 39 -11.98 3.26 -0.46
C LEU A 39 -12.26 4.47 0.42
N ARG A 40 -12.08 4.32 1.72
CA ARG A 40 -11.95 5.43 2.64
C ARG A 40 -10.45 5.58 2.95
N LEU A 41 -9.88 6.69 2.51
CA LEU A 41 -8.47 7.02 2.70
C LEU A 41 -8.35 8.16 3.71
N ARG A 42 -7.48 7.98 4.73
CA ARG A 42 -7.23 8.98 5.76
C ARG A 42 -5.79 9.47 5.70
N GLN A 43 -5.63 10.78 5.74
CA GLN A 43 -4.33 11.43 5.93
C GLN A 43 -4.44 12.41 7.09
N GLY A 44 -3.67 12.21 8.13
CA GLY A 44 -3.80 12.97 9.37
C GLY A 44 -5.21 12.88 9.96
N ASN A 45 -5.88 14.02 10.13
CA ASN A 45 -7.24 14.11 10.67
C ASN A 45 -8.34 14.17 9.59
N ALA A 46 -7.98 14.14 8.31
CA ALA A 46 -8.92 14.20 7.20
C ALA A 46 -9.09 12.84 6.53
N SER A 47 -10.32 12.56 6.09
CA SER A 47 -10.62 11.37 5.29
C SER A 47 -11.36 11.75 4.02
N ILE A 48 -11.12 11.01 2.96
CA ILE A 48 -11.81 11.13 1.69
C ILE A 48 -12.33 9.76 1.25
N TYR A 49 -13.50 9.74 0.62
CA TYR A 49 -13.97 8.58 -0.13
C TYR A 49 -13.51 8.69 -1.58
N ALA A 50 -12.89 7.63 -2.08
CA ALA A 50 -12.45 7.53 -3.47
C ALA A 50 -12.94 6.23 -4.10
N VAL A 51 -13.46 6.30 -5.33
CA VAL A 51 -13.92 5.12 -6.06
C VAL A 51 -12.85 4.67 -7.04
N TRP A 52 -12.53 3.39 -7.00
CA TRP A 52 -11.69 2.72 -7.99
C TRP A 52 -12.58 1.94 -8.94
N PHE A 53 -12.79 2.50 -10.13
CA PHE A 53 -13.64 1.89 -11.13
C PHE A 53 -12.98 0.66 -11.76
N GLY A 54 -13.75 -0.41 -11.92
CA GLY A 54 -13.26 -1.68 -12.47
C GLY A 54 -12.43 -2.54 -11.51
N MET A 55 -12.17 -2.07 -10.30
CA MET A 55 -11.47 -2.84 -9.27
C MET A 55 -12.48 -3.54 -8.36
N HIS A 56 -12.45 -4.86 -8.34
CA HIS A 56 -13.24 -5.66 -7.39
C HIS A 56 -12.58 -5.63 -6.01
N PRO A 57 -13.34 -5.48 -4.91
CA PRO A 57 -12.79 -5.49 -3.56
C PRO A 57 -11.96 -6.74 -3.23
N GLU A 58 -12.36 -7.90 -3.76
CA GLU A 58 -11.65 -9.17 -3.57
C GLU A 58 -10.32 -9.25 -4.32
N GLN A 59 -10.16 -8.46 -5.37
CA GLN A 59 -8.94 -8.38 -6.19
C GLN A 59 -7.99 -7.28 -5.72
N LEU A 60 -8.44 -6.47 -4.75
CA LEU A 60 -7.66 -5.36 -4.22
C LEU A 60 -6.40 -5.90 -3.51
N PRO A 61 -5.19 -5.50 -3.91
CA PRO A 61 -3.96 -5.96 -3.28
C PRO A 61 -3.68 -5.29 -1.93
N TYR A 62 -4.62 -4.51 -1.41
CA TYR A 62 -4.52 -3.74 -0.17
C TYR A 62 -5.54 -4.21 0.86
N ALA A 63 -5.18 -4.06 2.13
CA ALA A 63 -6.05 -4.34 3.27
C ALA A 63 -6.31 -3.06 4.09
N MET A 64 -7.31 -3.10 4.96
CA MET A 64 -7.50 -2.04 5.95
C MET A 64 -6.28 -1.92 6.85
N GLY A 65 -5.82 -0.69 7.05
CA GLY A 65 -4.62 -0.36 7.81
C GLY A 65 -3.36 -0.22 6.94
N ASP A 66 -3.38 -0.64 5.68
CA ASP A 66 -2.26 -0.41 4.76
C ASP A 66 -2.07 1.10 4.52
N VAL A 67 -0.82 1.51 4.35
CA VAL A 67 -0.45 2.88 4.01
C VAL A 67 -0.12 2.93 2.52
N VAL A 68 -0.77 3.86 1.81
CA VAL A 68 -0.67 3.97 0.36
C VAL A 68 -0.44 5.42 -0.05
N ASP A 69 0.23 5.62 -1.18
CA ASP A 69 0.21 6.85 -1.94
C ASP A 69 -0.86 6.74 -3.01
N ALA A 70 -1.80 7.68 -3.03
CA ALA A 70 -2.95 7.64 -3.92
C ALA A 70 -2.94 8.80 -4.91
N ALA A 71 -2.92 8.49 -6.20
CA ALA A 71 -3.18 9.44 -7.27
C ALA A 71 -4.69 9.50 -7.53
N LEU A 72 -5.29 10.67 -7.33
CA LEU A 72 -6.74 10.88 -7.36
C LEU A 72 -7.12 12.02 -8.32
N ASN A 73 -8.18 11.83 -9.10
CA ASN A 73 -8.96 12.97 -9.56
C ASN A 73 -9.98 13.34 -8.48
N LEU A 74 -10.14 14.61 -8.22
CA LEU A 74 -11.09 15.12 -7.22
C LEU A 74 -12.28 15.78 -7.90
N SER A 75 -13.47 15.55 -7.33
CA SER A 75 -14.71 16.21 -7.71
C SER A 75 -15.50 16.61 -6.47
N VAL A 76 -16.28 17.67 -6.60
CA VAL A 76 -17.25 18.09 -5.59
C VAL A 76 -18.63 17.67 -6.06
N TYR A 77 -19.40 17.04 -5.20
CA TYR A 77 -20.80 16.73 -5.47
C TYR A 77 -21.70 17.27 -4.35
N GLU A 78 -22.89 17.68 -4.72
CA GLU A 78 -23.89 18.12 -3.76
C GLU A 78 -24.56 16.91 -3.07
N SER A 79 -24.51 16.90 -1.76
CA SER A 79 -25.19 15.91 -0.94
C SER A 79 -26.23 16.57 -0.05
N ALA A 80 -27.11 15.79 0.58
CA ALA A 80 -28.08 16.29 1.55
C ALA A 80 -27.44 17.03 2.75
N ARG A 81 -26.11 16.85 2.95
CA ARG A 81 -25.31 17.50 4.00
C ARG A 81 -24.46 18.65 3.48
N GLY A 82 -24.72 19.11 2.24
CA GLY A 82 -23.94 20.12 1.52
C GLY A 82 -22.86 19.52 0.61
N PRO A 83 -22.03 20.39 0.00
CA PRO A 83 -21.01 19.96 -0.94
C PRO A 83 -19.97 19.04 -0.28
N GLN A 84 -19.71 17.92 -0.91
CA GLN A 84 -18.75 16.92 -0.45
C GLN A 84 -17.68 16.63 -1.51
N LEU A 85 -16.45 16.44 -1.05
CA LEU A 85 -15.34 16.05 -1.89
C LEU A 85 -15.35 14.53 -2.10
N SER A 86 -15.22 14.11 -3.35
CA SER A 86 -15.05 12.69 -3.73
C SER A 86 -13.82 12.53 -4.60
N GLY A 87 -13.13 11.40 -4.44
CA GLY A 87 -12.01 11.00 -5.27
C GLY A 87 -12.40 9.93 -6.28
N ARG A 88 -11.75 9.97 -7.45
CA ARG A 88 -11.63 8.83 -8.35
C ARG A 88 -10.19 8.36 -8.29
N VAL A 89 -9.98 7.09 -7.95
CA VAL A 89 -8.65 6.50 -7.92
C VAL A 89 -8.15 6.34 -9.35
N ILE A 90 -6.99 6.91 -9.63
CA ILE A 90 -6.22 6.69 -10.86
C ILE A 90 -5.23 5.56 -10.62
N GLU A 91 -4.48 5.66 -9.50
CA GLU A 91 -3.46 4.70 -9.13
C GLU A 91 -3.28 4.68 -7.61
N LEU A 92 -2.90 3.52 -7.06
CA LEU A 92 -2.47 3.37 -5.68
C LEU A 92 -1.11 2.67 -5.66
N HIS A 93 -0.19 3.23 -4.89
CA HIS A 93 1.10 2.61 -4.61
C HIS A 93 1.22 2.33 -3.11
N PRO A 94 1.52 1.10 -2.70
CA PRO A 94 1.75 0.82 -1.30
C PRO A 94 3.06 1.50 -0.87
N VAL A 95 3.00 2.27 0.20
CA VAL A 95 4.22 2.75 0.86
C VAL A 95 4.92 1.54 1.45
N ARG A 96 6.17 1.30 1.01
CA ARG A 96 6.96 0.10 1.39
C ARG A 96 6.27 -1.22 1.01
N GLY A 97 5.60 -1.24 -0.15
CA GLY A 97 4.83 -2.39 -0.63
C GLY A 97 5.66 -3.66 -0.80
N GLU A 98 6.94 -3.51 -1.13
CA GLU A 98 7.87 -4.63 -1.23
C GLU A 98 8.01 -5.35 0.11
N ILE A 99 8.10 -4.62 1.22
CA ILE A 99 8.23 -5.19 2.57
C ILE A 99 6.95 -5.93 2.96
N ILE A 100 5.79 -5.31 2.69
CA ILE A 100 4.49 -5.94 2.96
C ILE A 100 4.31 -7.20 2.12
N THR A 101 4.71 -7.18 0.86
CA THR A 101 4.65 -8.35 -0.02
C THR A 101 5.52 -9.49 0.51
N VAL A 102 6.78 -9.22 0.87
CA VAL A 102 7.68 -10.21 1.45
C VAL A 102 7.09 -10.77 2.75
N TYR A 103 6.57 -9.93 3.63
CA TYR A 103 5.97 -10.37 4.90
C TYR A 103 4.76 -11.28 4.69
N ARG A 104 3.87 -10.94 3.77
CA ARG A 104 2.70 -11.78 3.43
C ARG A 104 3.12 -13.14 2.87
N GLU A 105 4.16 -13.18 2.03
CA GLU A 105 4.69 -14.46 1.52
C GLU A 105 5.29 -15.32 2.64
N LEU A 106 6.02 -14.71 3.57
CA LEU A 106 6.55 -15.41 4.73
C LEU A 106 5.47 -16.00 5.64
N GLN A 107 4.26 -15.43 5.63
CA GLN A 107 3.11 -16.00 6.35
C GLN A 107 2.58 -17.29 5.73
N THR A 108 2.88 -17.58 4.46
CA THR A 108 2.39 -18.76 3.77
C THR A 108 3.26 -19.99 4.00
N ARG A 109 4.57 -19.80 4.13
CA ARG A 109 5.54 -20.88 4.33
C ARG A 109 6.88 -20.35 4.83
N ARG A 110 7.69 -21.24 5.40
CA ARG A 110 9.11 -20.99 5.68
C ARG A 110 9.88 -20.83 4.37
N TRP A 111 10.75 -19.84 4.31
CA TRP A 111 11.58 -19.56 3.13
C TRP A 111 13.04 -19.88 3.39
N HIS A 112 13.66 -20.64 2.50
CA HIS A 112 15.09 -20.92 2.50
C HIS A 112 15.83 -19.80 1.76
N ALA A 113 17.04 -19.45 2.24
CA ALA A 113 17.86 -18.43 1.62
C ALA A 113 18.23 -18.74 0.16
N GLU A 114 18.28 -20.04 -0.18
CA GLU A 114 18.61 -20.51 -1.52
C GLU A 114 17.41 -20.49 -2.47
N ASP A 115 16.18 -20.35 -1.96
CA ASP A 115 14.96 -20.40 -2.76
C ASP A 115 14.15 -19.09 -2.61
N LEU A 116 14.75 -17.98 -3.00
CA LEU A 116 14.10 -16.66 -3.00
C LEU A 116 13.46 -16.30 -4.36
N GLN A 117 13.60 -17.15 -5.37
CA GLN A 117 13.09 -16.90 -6.72
C GLN A 117 11.59 -16.56 -6.76
N PRO A 118 10.70 -17.25 -6.02
CA PRO A 118 9.29 -16.90 -5.99
C PRO A 118 9.01 -15.52 -5.37
N LEU A 119 9.83 -15.05 -4.41
CA LEU A 119 9.73 -13.69 -3.90
C LEU A 119 10.17 -12.67 -4.95
N PHE A 120 11.26 -12.94 -5.68
CA PHE A 120 11.73 -12.08 -6.76
C PHE A 120 10.71 -12.00 -7.90
N ALA A 121 10.09 -13.13 -8.26
CA ALA A 121 9.07 -13.17 -9.30
C ALA A 121 7.85 -12.30 -8.94
N LYS A 122 7.47 -12.23 -7.67
CA LYS A 122 6.36 -11.37 -7.21
C LYS A 122 6.70 -9.89 -7.15
N LEU A 123 7.97 -9.56 -6.89
CA LEU A 123 8.46 -8.18 -6.84
C LEU A 123 8.96 -7.67 -8.20
N GLY A 124 9.10 -8.58 -9.18
CA GLY A 124 9.74 -8.31 -10.48
C GLY A 124 11.20 -8.73 -10.51
N GLU A 125 11.67 -9.19 -11.65
CA GLU A 125 12.99 -9.85 -11.84
C GLU A 125 14.20 -8.99 -11.40
N GLN A 126 14.07 -7.67 -11.39
CA GLN A 126 15.14 -6.73 -11.02
C GLN A 126 15.09 -6.30 -9.55
N GLN A 127 14.31 -6.96 -8.69
CA GLN A 127 14.01 -6.50 -7.33
C GLN A 127 14.76 -7.25 -6.23
N THR A 128 15.84 -7.95 -6.57
CA THR A 128 16.67 -8.68 -5.57
C THR A 128 17.09 -7.79 -4.40
N GLY A 129 17.59 -6.58 -4.68
CA GLY A 129 17.97 -5.62 -3.66
C GLY A 129 16.82 -5.23 -2.74
N LYS A 130 15.63 -4.99 -3.30
CA LYS A 130 14.43 -4.65 -2.52
C LYS A 130 13.98 -5.80 -1.64
N THR A 131 14.07 -7.05 -2.12
CA THR A 131 13.76 -8.23 -1.31
C THR A 131 14.71 -8.36 -0.12
N LEU A 132 16.01 -8.17 -0.33
CA LEU A 132 17.01 -8.20 0.75
C LEU A 132 16.79 -7.08 1.76
N VAL A 133 16.51 -5.86 1.31
CA VAL A 133 16.15 -4.74 2.19
C VAL A 133 14.88 -5.06 2.98
N ALA A 134 13.87 -5.66 2.36
CA ALA A 134 12.63 -6.04 3.01
C ALA A 134 12.87 -7.08 4.12
N LEU A 135 13.62 -8.14 3.82
CA LEU A 135 13.98 -9.17 4.81
C LEU A 135 14.77 -8.56 5.98
N THR A 136 15.75 -7.70 5.68
CA THR A 136 16.54 -7.01 6.72
C THR A 136 15.67 -6.11 7.59
N ALA A 137 14.78 -5.32 6.99
CA ALA A 137 13.87 -4.44 7.74
C ALA A 137 12.94 -5.23 8.66
N LEU A 138 12.35 -6.32 8.17
CA LEU A 138 11.47 -7.20 8.95
C LEU A 138 12.22 -7.87 10.13
N GLU A 139 13.46 -8.29 9.90
CA GLU A 139 14.32 -8.87 10.93
C GLU A 139 14.69 -7.83 12.00
N GLN A 140 15.07 -6.61 11.59
CA GLN A 140 15.43 -5.52 12.49
C GLN A 140 14.28 -5.07 13.41
N VAL A 141 13.04 -5.11 12.93
CA VAL A 141 11.86 -4.82 13.77
C VAL A 141 11.34 -6.04 14.54
N GLY A 142 11.99 -7.20 14.38
CA GLY A 142 11.64 -8.43 15.09
C GLY A 142 10.33 -9.08 14.65
N LEU A 143 9.96 -8.95 13.38
CA LEU A 143 8.82 -9.65 12.78
C LEU A 143 9.21 -11.01 12.20
N ILE A 144 10.47 -11.17 11.82
CA ILE A 144 11.06 -12.42 11.37
C ILE A 144 12.40 -12.64 12.05
N ALA A 145 12.86 -13.87 12.06
CA ALA A 145 14.20 -14.24 12.51
C ALA A 145 14.87 -15.14 11.47
N ALA A 146 16.16 -14.93 11.28
CA ALA A 146 16.98 -15.89 10.54
C ALA A 146 17.30 -17.07 11.44
N VAL A 147 17.01 -18.28 10.97
CA VAL A 147 17.25 -19.54 11.68
C VAL A 147 17.99 -20.51 10.75
N GLU A 148 18.77 -21.44 11.31
CA GLU A 148 19.35 -22.55 10.57
C GLU A 148 18.42 -23.76 10.63
N HIS A 149 18.09 -24.31 9.46
CA HIS A 149 17.31 -25.53 9.37
C HIS A 149 17.93 -26.47 8.33
N GLY A 150 18.36 -27.64 8.78
CA GLY A 150 19.00 -28.61 7.91
C GLY A 150 20.32 -28.15 7.25
N GLY A 151 21.05 -27.23 7.90
CA GLY A 151 22.27 -26.60 7.36
C GLY A 151 22.06 -25.47 6.37
N ALA A 152 20.81 -25.08 6.13
CA ALA A 152 20.46 -23.94 5.29
C ALA A 152 19.87 -22.79 6.13
N LYS A 153 20.17 -21.56 5.74
CA LYS A 153 19.56 -20.35 6.34
C LYS A 153 18.12 -20.23 5.89
N CYS A 154 17.21 -20.03 6.86
CA CYS A 154 15.79 -19.82 6.62
C CYS A 154 15.32 -18.57 7.33
N TRP A 155 14.19 -17.98 6.90
CA TRP A 155 13.48 -16.97 7.64
C TRP A 155 12.15 -17.52 8.15
N GLU A 156 11.88 -17.27 9.41
CA GLU A 156 10.65 -17.65 10.08
C GLU A 156 9.96 -16.45 10.71
N LEU A 157 8.63 -16.51 10.81
CA LEU A 157 7.87 -15.50 11.53
C LEU A 157 8.16 -15.59 13.04
N VAL A 158 8.36 -14.43 13.66
CA VAL A 158 8.45 -14.31 15.11
C VAL A 158 7.06 -13.94 15.64
N PRO A 159 6.49 -14.77 16.56
CA PRO A 159 5.25 -14.40 17.22
C PRO A 159 5.43 -13.08 18.01
N THR A 160 4.64 -12.08 17.68
CA THR A 160 4.74 -10.76 18.33
C THR A 160 3.43 -10.42 19.03
N ALA A 161 3.51 -9.86 20.22
CA ALA A 161 2.36 -9.47 21.05
C ALA A 161 1.67 -8.17 20.59
N GLY A 162 2.07 -7.59 19.45
CA GLY A 162 1.50 -6.32 18.97
C GLY A 162 2.02 -5.90 17.60
N LYS A 163 1.47 -4.80 17.09
CA LYS A 163 1.92 -4.19 15.83
C LYS A 163 3.33 -3.62 15.99
N LYS A 164 4.19 -3.88 15.02
CA LYS A 164 5.52 -3.27 14.90
C LYS A 164 5.49 -2.17 13.84
N ASN A 165 6.23 -1.10 14.07
CA ASN A 165 6.36 -0.02 13.10
C ASN A 165 7.59 -0.27 12.23
N LEU A 166 7.41 -0.47 10.94
CA LEU A 166 8.51 -0.66 9.98
C LEU A 166 9.43 0.56 9.90
N ALA A 167 8.93 1.77 10.20
CA ALA A 167 9.75 2.97 10.24
C ALA A 167 10.89 2.91 11.28
N ASP A 168 10.78 2.01 12.26
CA ASP A 168 11.81 1.84 13.28
C ASP A 168 13.01 1.00 12.78
N ALA A 169 12.92 0.39 11.60
CA ALA A 169 14.01 -0.39 11.01
C ALA A 169 15.19 0.51 10.62
N PRO A 170 16.39 0.31 11.18
CA PRO A 170 17.58 1.14 10.87
C PRO A 170 17.91 1.19 9.38
N ILE A 171 17.78 0.08 8.64
CA ILE A 171 18.04 0.06 7.21
C ILE A 171 17.16 1.02 6.42
N LEU A 172 15.90 1.20 6.82
CA LEU A 172 14.99 2.11 6.14
C LEU A 172 15.33 3.57 6.44
N LYS A 173 15.77 3.88 7.66
CA LYS A 173 16.27 5.22 8.03
C LYS A 173 17.50 5.58 7.23
N CYS A 174 18.45 4.65 7.09
CA CYS A 174 19.64 4.87 6.27
C CYS A 174 19.30 5.15 4.79
N LEU A 175 18.27 4.51 4.25
CA LEU A 175 17.84 4.72 2.85
C LEU A 175 17.07 6.02 2.66
N GLU A 176 16.42 6.54 3.71
CA GLU A 176 15.71 7.82 3.71
C GLU A 176 16.66 9.01 3.96
N GLY A 177 17.95 8.77 4.30
CA GLY A 177 18.95 9.80 4.51
C GLY A 177 18.89 10.47 5.88
N GLU A 178 18.29 9.81 6.87
CA GLU A 178 18.28 10.20 8.27
C GLU A 178 19.46 9.59 9.07
#